data_b96bde0677fc9150abd5cb8d3117e27e
#
_entry.id   b96bde0677fc9150abd5cb8d3117e27e
#
_cell.length_a   1.000
_cell.length_b   1.000
_cell.length_c   1.000
_cell.angle_alpha   90.00
_cell.angle_beta   90.00
_cell.angle_gamma   90.00
#
_symmetry.space_group_name_H-M   'P 1'
#
loop_
_entity.id
_entity.type
_entity.pdbx_description
1 polymer ?
#
loop_
_entity_poly.entity_id
_entity_poly.type
_entity_poly.pdbx_seq_one_letter_code
_entity_poly.pdbx_strand_id
1 'polypeptide(L)'
;MKKNIRFISKFEKNGEKFIEVIHFKNEPPLNFLQKIFHETSPMYEEYWISNEVAKVIEPYLCKKLDINNYDYFLSCEEENISI
;
A
#
# COMPACT_ATOMS: atom_id res chain seq x y z
N MET A 1 -16.18 5.68 -15.97
CA MET A 1 -15.69 6.25 -14.70
C MET A 1 -14.44 5.53 -14.26
N LYS A 2 -13.47 6.26 -13.75
CA LYS A 2 -12.21 5.68 -13.26
C LYS A 2 -12.12 5.82 -11.76
N LYS A 3 -11.53 4.82 -11.12
CA LYS A 3 -11.34 4.79 -9.68
C LYS A 3 -9.91 4.39 -9.38
N ASN A 4 -9.29 5.04 -8.42
CA ASN A 4 -7.97 4.67 -7.93
C ASN A 4 -8.13 3.72 -6.75
N ILE A 5 -7.47 2.58 -6.84
CA ILE A 5 -7.50 1.57 -5.78
C ILE A 5 -6.10 1.42 -5.22
N ARG A 6 -5.96 1.53 -3.91
CA ARG A 6 -4.68 1.34 -3.24
C ARG A 6 -4.63 0.00 -2.54
N PHE A 7 -3.46 -0.59 -2.57
CA PHE A 7 -3.22 -1.90 -1.97
C PHE A 7 -1.74 -2.00 -1.61
N ILE A 8 -1.39 -3.08 -0.91
CA ILE A 8 0.00 -3.34 -0.54
C ILE A 8 0.53 -4.45 -1.44
N SER A 9 1.69 -4.21 -2.04
CA SER A 9 2.40 -5.21 -2.83
C SER A 9 3.50 -5.81 -1.97
N LYS A 10 3.53 -7.13 -1.88
CA LYS A 10 4.53 -7.88 -1.11
C LYS A 10 5.57 -8.48 -2.03
N PHE A 11 6.83 -8.28 -1.70
CA PHE A 11 7.98 -8.78 -2.48
C PHE A 11 8.91 -9.57 -1.57
N GLU A 12 9.73 -10.43 -2.17
CA GLU A 12 10.86 -11.03 -1.46
C GLU A 12 11.76 -9.91 -0.95
N LYS A 13 12.48 -10.19 0.13
CA LYS A 13 13.43 -9.21 0.68
C LYS A 13 14.40 -8.78 -0.42
N ASN A 14 14.65 -7.47 -0.50
CA ASN A 14 15.40 -6.77 -1.54
C ASN A 14 14.57 -6.46 -2.80
N GLY A 15 13.26 -6.67 -2.74
CA GLY A 15 12.34 -6.19 -3.77
C GLY A 15 12.39 -6.88 -5.11
N GLU A 16 12.98 -8.09 -5.19
CA GLU A 16 13.23 -8.71 -6.49
C GLU A 16 12.05 -9.49 -7.05
N LYS A 17 11.29 -10.18 -6.21
CA LYS A 17 10.21 -11.03 -6.69
C LYS A 17 8.89 -10.68 -6.02
N PHE A 18 7.89 -10.40 -6.84
CA PHE A 18 6.54 -10.18 -6.36
C PHE A 18 5.94 -11.46 -5.79
N ILE A 19 5.27 -11.36 -4.64
CA ILE A 19 4.65 -12.50 -3.97
C ILE A 19 3.14 -12.42 -3.99
N GLU A 20 2.56 -11.35 -3.46
CA GLU A 20 1.10 -11.22 -3.41
C GLU A 20 0.67 -9.78 -3.19
N VAL A 21 -0.61 -9.54 -3.44
CA VAL A 21 -1.28 -8.29 -3.12
C VAL A 21 -2.01 -8.47 -1.79
N ILE A 22 -1.89 -7.48 -0.90
CA ILE A 22 -2.65 -7.45 0.34
C ILE A 22 -3.60 -6.25 0.27
N HIS A 23 -4.89 -6.53 0.36
CA HIS A 23 -5.90 -5.50 0.27
C HIS A 23 -6.18 -4.84 1.62
N PHE A 24 -6.66 -3.61 1.57
CA PHE A 24 -7.17 -2.94 2.77
C PHE A 24 -8.55 -3.49 3.11
N LYS A 25 -8.80 -3.67 4.38
CA LYS A 25 -10.16 -3.92 4.89
C LYS A 25 -11.00 -2.65 4.71
N ASN A 26 -10.38 -1.54 5.11
CA ASN A 26 -10.94 -0.20 4.98
C ASN A 26 -9.83 0.68 4.45
N GLU A 27 -9.91 1.08 3.18
CA GLU A 27 -8.89 1.92 2.59
C GLU A 27 -8.84 3.27 3.30
N PRO A 28 -7.68 3.66 3.86
CA PRO A 28 -7.56 4.97 4.51
C PRO A 28 -7.73 6.11 3.50
N PRO A 29 -8.20 7.27 3.94
CA PRO A 29 -8.30 8.41 3.02
C PRO A 29 -6.91 8.89 2.60
N LEU A 30 -6.85 9.52 1.43
CA LEU A 30 -5.59 10.00 0.86
C LEU A 30 -4.81 10.89 1.82
N ASN A 31 -5.48 11.82 2.50
CA ASN A 31 -4.79 12.73 3.40
C ASN A 31 -4.09 12.02 4.56
N PHE A 32 -4.64 10.91 5.02
CA PHE A 32 -4.00 10.07 6.04
C PHE A 32 -2.73 9.43 5.48
N LEU A 33 -2.81 8.86 4.27
CA LEU A 33 -1.66 8.24 3.61
C LEU A 33 -0.57 9.27 3.34
N GLN A 34 -0.94 10.44 2.85
CA GLN A 34 0.01 11.53 2.63
C GLN A 34 0.77 11.89 3.91
N LYS A 35 0.06 11.91 5.02
CA LYS A 35 0.65 12.27 6.31
C LYS A 35 1.67 11.23 6.77
N ILE A 36 1.32 9.94 6.72
CA ILE A 36 2.22 8.89 7.20
C ILE A 36 3.42 8.64 6.29
N PHE A 37 3.28 8.92 4.99
CA PHE A 37 4.39 8.78 4.03
C PHE A 37 5.13 10.09 3.79
N HIS A 38 4.72 11.19 4.43
CA HIS A 38 5.28 12.52 4.24
C HIS A 38 5.23 12.98 2.78
N GLU A 39 4.09 12.76 2.14
CA GLU A 39 3.86 13.09 0.74
C GLU A 39 2.80 14.17 0.59
N THR A 40 2.91 14.95 -0.49
CA THR A 40 1.91 15.96 -0.85
C THR A 40 1.22 15.66 -2.16
N SER A 41 1.74 14.69 -2.92
CA SER A 41 1.21 14.28 -4.22
C SER A 41 -0.04 13.42 -4.05
N PRO A 42 -0.79 13.14 -5.15
CA PRO A 42 -1.90 12.19 -5.10
C PRO A 42 -1.50 10.75 -4.80
N MET A 43 -0.20 10.47 -4.72
CA MET A 43 0.34 9.16 -4.38
C MET A 43 -0.13 8.04 -5.32
N TYR A 44 0.09 8.23 -6.62
CA TYR A 44 -0.23 7.22 -7.64
C TYR A 44 0.93 6.26 -7.92
N GLU A 45 2.10 6.53 -7.35
CA GLU A 45 3.29 5.70 -7.54
C GLU A 45 3.41 4.65 -6.43
N GLU A 46 4.49 3.89 -6.43
CA GLU A 46 4.78 2.93 -5.38
C GLU A 46 5.64 3.57 -4.29
N TYR A 47 5.30 3.28 -3.03
CA TYR A 47 5.99 3.84 -1.88
C TYR A 47 6.40 2.73 -0.93
N TRP A 48 7.68 2.63 -0.64
CA TRP A 48 8.21 1.62 0.27
C TRP A 48 7.67 1.82 1.68
N ILE A 49 7.33 0.71 2.33
CA ILE A 49 6.78 0.73 3.69
C ILE A 49 7.88 0.46 4.69
N SER A 50 8.20 1.49 5.50
CA SER A 50 9.15 1.38 6.59
C SER A 50 8.51 0.67 7.79
N ASN A 51 9.34 0.32 8.79
CA ASN A 51 8.85 -0.25 10.04
C ASN A 51 7.81 0.65 10.71
N GLU A 52 8.05 1.95 10.70
CA GLU A 52 7.15 2.92 11.33
C GLU A 52 5.81 2.99 10.61
N VAL A 53 5.84 3.07 9.28
CA VAL A 53 4.62 3.09 8.48
C VAL A 53 3.86 1.79 8.63
N ALA A 54 4.56 0.65 8.66
CA ALA A 54 3.92 -0.66 8.81
C ALA A 54 3.07 -0.74 10.08
N LYS A 55 3.56 -0.20 11.19
CA LYS A 55 2.81 -0.20 12.45
C LYS A 55 1.52 0.60 12.38
N VAL A 56 1.54 1.69 11.62
CA VAL A 56 0.38 2.58 11.49
C VAL A 56 -0.64 2.02 10.49
N ILE A 57 -0.16 1.41 9.40
CA ILE A 57 -1.01 0.97 8.30
C ILE A 57 -1.60 -0.44 8.50
N GLU A 58 -0.89 -1.29 9.24
CA GLU A 58 -1.30 -2.69 9.44
C GLU A 58 -2.74 -2.86 9.93
N PRO A 59 -3.26 -2.07 10.88
CA PRO A 59 -4.64 -2.22 11.33
C PRO A 59 -5.70 -2.07 10.23
N TYR A 60 -5.34 -1.43 9.12
CA TYR A 60 -6.26 -1.22 7.99
C TYR A 60 -6.20 -2.36 6.96
N LEU A 61 -5.31 -3.32 7.17
CA LEU A 61 -5.06 -4.39 6.19
C LEU A 61 -5.76 -5.69 6.58
N CYS A 62 -5.96 -6.54 5.56
CA CYS A 62 -6.55 -7.87 5.76
C CYS A 62 -5.56 -8.86 6.38
N LYS A 63 -4.27 -8.56 6.33
CA LYS A 63 -3.20 -9.42 6.86
C LYS A 63 -2.18 -8.60 7.62
N LYS A 64 -1.46 -9.27 8.51
CA LYS A 64 -0.31 -8.67 9.17
C LYS A 64 0.88 -8.64 8.21
N LEU A 65 1.79 -7.68 8.44
CA LEU A 65 3.00 -7.54 7.65
C LEU A 65 4.18 -8.19 8.38
N ASP A 66 5.01 -8.90 7.61
CA ASP A 66 6.24 -9.53 8.11
C ASP A 66 7.45 -8.79 7.51
N ILE A 67 7.69 -7.61 8.03
CA ILE A 67 8.69 -6.69 7.46
C ILE A 67 10.14 -7.14 7.68
N ASN A 68 10.37 -8.14 8.53
CA ASN A 68 11.71 -8.69 8.71
C ASN A 68 12.11 -9.61 7.57
N ASN A 69 11.13 -10.24 6.91
CA ASN A 69 11.37 -11.24 5.88
C ASN A 69 10.93 -10.82 4.48
N TYR A 70 10.13 -9.76 4.37
CA TYR A 70 9.61 -9.30 3.08
C TYR A 70 9.65 -7.79 2.97
N ASP A 71 9.67 -7.30 1.75
CA ASP A 71 9.52 -5.88 1.46
C ASP A 71 8.09 -5.62 1.00
N TYR A 72 7.55 -4.46 1.40
CA TYR A 72 6.19 -4.07 1.08
C TYR A 72 6.17 -2.67 0.50
N PHE A 73 5.26 -2.46 -0.45
CA PHE A 73 5.06 -1.16 -1.07
C PHE A 73 3.58 -0.80 -1.07
N LEU A 74 3.27 0.45 -0.80
CA LEU A 74 1.94 0.98 -1.05
C LEU A 74 1.85 1.22 -2.55
N SER A 75 0.89 0.58 -3.20
CA SER A 75 0.70 0.65 -4.64
C SER A 75 -0.67 1.25 -4.97
N CYS A 76 -0.79 1.80 -6.15
CA CYS A 76 -2.04 2.38 -6.62
C CYS A 76 -2.29 1.93 -8.05
N GLU A 77 -3.51 1.54 -8.34
CA GLU A 77 -3.92 1.11 -9.66
C GLU A 77 -5.19 1.83 -10.06
N GLU A 78 -5.30 2.19 -11.32
CA GLU A 78 -6.50 2.81 -11.85
C GLU A 78 -7.39 1.74 -12.44
N GLU A 79 -8.66 1.75 -12.04
CA GLU A 79 -9.62 0.78 -12.51
C GLU A 79 -10.79 1.48 -13.18
N ASN A 80 -11.19 0.96 -14.35
CA ASN A 80 -12.39 1.43 -15.04
C ASN A 80 -13.60 0.74 -14.44
N ILE A 81 -14.58 1.54 -14.03
CA ILE A 81 -15.83 1.02 -13.51
C ILE A 81 -16.83 1.00 -14.67
N SER A 82 -17.29 -0.19 -15.04
CA SER A 82 -18.35 -0.36 -16.00
C SER A 82 -19.69 -0.16 -15.30
N ILE A 83 -20.54 0.59 -15.93
CA ILE A 83 -21.89 0.83 -15.42
C ILE A 83 -22.90 0.05 -16.25
#